data_5e57b0a1080d73d9a5ff482f02498502
#
_entry.id   5e57b0a1080d73d9a5ff482f02498502
#
_cell.length_a   1.000
_cell.length_b   1.000
_cell.length_c   1.000
_cell.angle_alpha   90.00
_cell.angle_beta   90.00
_cell.angle_gamma   90.00
#
_symmetry.space_group_name_H-M   'P 1'
#
loop_
_entity.id
_entity.type
_entity.pdbx_description
1 polymer ?
#
loop_
_entity_poly.entity_id
_entity_poly.type
_entity_poly.pdbx_seq_one_letter_code
_entity_poly.pdbx_strand_id
1 'polypeptide(L)'
;MTGSTSLWGTTYFLALFAAILALPTSWFLFRRYRRSILRLMNERTSADQVTEDVGPIPDHPRPKGSPHTEVIEVGMRRNVIVVVIVALVSAFAFAALFLIWNEVGLSVWRLSTFGILYSWPAVIGVWIVTGGRRRWVVTSLAGYFVSLFIAVMIAGGSWDVPAQLFLFSLVPTAAIIGFLSRRFRGVGALVLGTMMLALAGSQAFAFTVFGNEVLITAWAEMLTVLGVTNGMVAWLALIGVGFILSLLLGVVATRLLAGWYVRFGFSDQMLLLGSTFLVFAVDQSGSASTTEGGPFGIGLVIYLAAGVVAYVLYRLIHRRQVDPSSLLMLRVFSSDQTRQRLLDQIASRWRYLGPVLMIGGPDLAVNNVEPDEFLAFVSGRTRRLFVSDSEDLAERLRSLEIRTDRDARYRVDEFFCFDDTWRPTVSQLLARSDAVVMDLRSFGHDNRGSTHELELLASRGALGRTVLLMDQSTDRALLDSILGSGDQGGATLIEARDDIDEALAALTDVAAVARPIPESRLDRSD
;
A
#
# COMPACT_ATOMS: atom_id res chain seq x y z
N MET A 1 19.13 24.74 30.38
CA MET A 1 17.80 24.09 30.11
C MET A 1 16.97 24.81 29.04
N THR A 2 17.39 25.90 28.47
CA THR A 2 16.64 26.71 27.48
C THR A 2 16.86 26.27 26.02
N GLY A 3 17.85 25.46 25.71
CA GLY A 3 18.13 24.98 24.34
C GLY A 3 17.35 23.76 23.87
N SER A 4 16.91 22.89 24.80
CA SER A 4 16.22 21.63 24.45
C SER A 4 14.78 21.82 23.96
N THR A 5 14.09 22.85 24.41
CA THR A 5 12.70 23.13 24.00
C THR A 5 12.57 23.61 22.56
N SER A 6 13.61 24.21 21.96
CA SER A 6 13.56 24.75 20.60
C SER A 6 13.61 23.66 19.51
N LEU A 7 14.38 22.58 19.72
CA LEU A 7 14.59 21.53 18.71
C LEU A 7 13.43 20.53 18.64
N TRP A 8 12.85 20.17 19.79
CA TRP A 8 11.59 19.40 19.84
C TRP A 8 10.47 20.16 19.11
N GLY A 9 10.40 21.48 19.32
CA GLY A 9 9.51 22.36 18.56
C GLY A 9 9.73 22.25 17.05
N THR A 10 10.98 22.23 16.62
CA THR A 10 11.33 22.19 15.19
C THR A 10 10.85 20.90 14.51
N THR A 11 11.03 19.74 15.13
CA THR A 11 10.56 18.44 14.57
C THR A 11 9.05 18.37 14.51
N TYR A 12 8.37 18.83 15.58
CA TYR A 12 6.91 18.91 15.61
C TYR A 12 6.38 19.80 14.49
N PHE A 13 6.96 21.01 14.33
CA PHE A 13 6.59 21.91 13.25
C PHE A 13 6.89 21.33 11.88
N LEU A 14 8.00 20.61 11.71
CA LEU A 14 8.34 19.95 10.45
C LEU A 14 7.28 18.91 10.06
N ALA A 15 6.86 18.04 10.99
CA ALA A 15 5.82 17.08 10.75
C ALA A 15 4.45 17.73 10.47
N LEU A 16 4.12 18.80 11.22
CA LEU A 16 2.89 19.55 11.02
C LEU A 16 2.88 20.26 9.66
N PHE A 17 3.96 20.97 9.29
CA PHE A 17 4.07 21.63 7.99
C PHE A 17 4.08 20.61 6.85
N ALA A 18 4.76 19.49 7.00
CA ALA A 18 4.71 18.41 6.01
C ALA A 18 3.28 17.90 5.80
N ALA A 19 2.51 17.69 6.87
CA ALA A 19 1.12 17.28 6.78
C ALA A 19 0.25 18.35 6.11
N ILE A 20 0.45 19.64 6.46
CA ILE A 20 -0.27 20.77 5.85
C ILE A 20 0.02 20.85 4.34
N LEU A 21 1.26 20.65 3.90
CA LEU A 21 1.62 20.67 2.48
C LEU A 21 1.19 19.38 1.76
N ALA A 22 1.28 18.24 2.42
CA ALA A 22 0.92 16.95 1.84
C ALA A 22 -0.58 16.79 1.60
N LEU A 23 -1.45 17.38 2.43
CA LEU A 23 -2.90 17.30 2.27
C LEU A 23 -3.39 17.90 0.94
N PRO A 24 -3.15 19.19 0.62
CA PRO A 24 -3.60 19.77 -0.65
C PRO A 24 -2.88 19.13 -1.84
N THR A 25 -1.61 18.75 -1.69
CA THR A 25 -0.84 18.08 -2.74
C THR A 25 -1.43 16.70 -3.05
N SER A 26 -1.70 15.87 -2.05
CA SER A 26 -2.34 14.57 -2.22
C SER A 26 -3.73 14.71 -2.82
N TRP A 27 -4.54 15.69 -2.33
CA TRP A 27 -5.86 15.95 -2.87
C TRP A 27 -5.82 16.39 -4.34
N PHE A 28 -4.88 17.27 -4.71
CA PHE A 28 -4.70 17.74 -6.08
C PHE A 28 -4.26 16.61 -7.01
N LEU A 29 -3.25 15.84 -6.61
CA LEU A 29 -2.76 14.69 -7.37
C LEU A 29 -3.85 13.64 -7.57
N PHE A 30 -4.58 13.30 -6.51
CA PHE A 30 -5.70 12.37 -6.57
C PHE A 30 -6.82 12.87 -7.48
N ARG A 31 -7.20 14.15 -7.38
CA ARG A 31 -8.22 14.74 -8.26
C ARG A 31 -7.80 14.71 -9.73
N ARG A 32 -6.51 14.97 -10.01
CA ARG A 32 -5.96 14.93 -11.37
C ARG A 32 -5.89 13.51 -11.90
N TYR A 33 -5.43 12.56 -11.08
CA TYR A 33 -5.44 11.13 -11.39
C TYR A 33 -6.85 10.65 -11.75
N ARG A 34 -7.81 10.87 -10.85
CA ARG A 34 -9.22 10.51 -11.06
C ARG A 34 -9.79 11.05 -12.38
N ARG A 35 -9.55 12.33 -12.66
CA ARG A 35 -10.01 12.94 -13.92
C ARG A 35 -9.37 12.29 -15.14
N SER A 36 -8.10 11.95 -15.06
CA SER A 36 -7.37 11.28 -16.14
C SER A 36 -7.95 9.89 -16.41
N ILE A 37 -8.15 9.08 -15.36
CA ILE A 37 -8.71 7.73 -15.49
C ILE A 37 -10.15 7.77 -16.03
N LEU A 38 -11.04 8.56 -15.39
CA LEU A 38 -12.45 8.65 -15.83
C LEU A 38 -12.60 9.18 -17.26
N ARG A 39 -11.70 10.06 -17.70
CA ARG A 39 -11.69 10.51 -19.08
C ARG A 39 -11.34 9.37 -20.04
N LEU A 40 -10.29 8.60 -19.73
CA LEU A 40 -9.86 7.47 -20.54
C LEU A 40 -10.91 6.35 -20.56
N MET A 41 -11.60 6.07 -19.45
CA MET A 41 -12.68 5.07 -19.41
C MET A 41 -13.87 5.40 -20.33
N ASN A 42 -14.13 6.69 -20.55
CA ASN A 42 -15.21 7.15 -21.43
C ASN A 42 -14.75 7.31 -22.90
N GLU A 43 -13.48 7.11 -23.20
CA GLU A 43 -12.96 7.07 -24.56
C GLU A 43 -13.28 5.70 -25.18
N ARG A 44 -13.52 5.67 -26.49
CA ARG A 44 -13.56 4.43 -27.29
C ARG A 44 -12.25 4.27 -28.01
N THR A 45 -11.81 3.04 -28.16
CA THR A 45 -10.65 2.77 -29.00
C THR A 45 -11.06 2.94 -30.47
N SER A 46 -10.18 3.58 -31.25
CA SER A 46 -10.34 3.65 -32.72
C SER A 46 -9.93 2.34 -33.41
N ALA A 47 -9.52 1.35 -32.64
CA ALA A 47 -9.02 0.07 -33.13
C ALA A 47 -10.17 -0.87 -33.49
N ASP A 48 -9.96 -1.71 -34.48
CA ASP A 48 -10.88 -2.77 -34.88
C ASP A 48 -11.37 -3.59 -33.68
N GLN A 49 -12.65 -3.94 -33.75
CA GLN A 49 -13.39 -4.62 -32.68
C GLN A 49 -12.56 -5.67 -31.97
N VAL A 50 -12.35 -5.49 -30.66
CA VAL A 50 -11.75 -6.51 -29.82
C VAL A 50 -12.69 -7.71 -29.87
N THR A 51 -12.26 -8.77 -30.55
CA THR A 51 -13.08 -9.99 -30.71
C THR A 51 -13.20 -10.72 -29.39
N GLU A 52 -14.43 -11.15 -29.06
CA GLU A 52 -14.69 -12.01 -27.89
C GLU A 52 -14.12 -13.43 -28.08
N ASP A 53 -13.54 -13.72 -29.24
CA ASP A 53 -12.99 -15.03 -29.54
C ASP A 53 -11.75 -15.28 -28.70
N VAL A 54 -11.95 -16.18 -27.72
CA VAL A 54 -10.91 -16.68 -26.85
C VAL A 54 -10.05 -17.64 -27.66
N GLY A 55 -8.95 -17.17 -28.22
CA GLY A 55 -7.94 -18.06 -28.78
C GLY A 55 -7.52 -19.13 -27.76
N PRO A 56 -6.84 -20.21 -28.19
CA PRO A 56 -6.46 -21.30 -27.30
C PRO A 56 -5.74 -20.77 -26.07
N ILE A 57 -6.32 -21.00 -24.90
CA ILE A 57 -5.79 -20.57 -23.61
C ILE A 57 -4.45 -21.29 -23.45
N PRO A 58 -3.33 -20.57 -23.25
CA PRO A 58 -2.07 -21.24 -22.95
C PRO A 58 -2.25 -22.12 -21.71
N ASP A 59 -1.82 -23.36 -21.78
CA ASP A 59 -1.81 -24.28 -20.65
C ASP A 59 -0.92 -23.70 -19.55
N HIS A 60 -1.50 -22.98 -18.60
CA HIS A 60 -0.77 -22.61 -17.40
C HIS A 60 -0.60 -23.84 -16.53
N PRO A 61 0.57 -24.07 -15.95
CA PRO A 61 0.78 -25.18 -15.03
C PRO A 61 -0.20 -25.03 -13.88
N ARG A 62 -1.16 -25.95 -13.80
CA ARG A 62 -2.17 -25.97 -12.74
C ARG A 62 -1.53 -26.35 -11.42
N PRO A 63 -1.86 -25.69 -10.30
CA PRO A 63 -1.34 -26.07 -9.00
C PRO A 63 -1.64 -27.52 -8.67
N LYS A 64 -0.66 -28.21 -8.09
CA LYS A 64 -0.73 -29.62 -7.69
C LYS A 64 -1.28 -29.83 -6.27
N GLY A 65 -1.98 -28.87 -5.70
CA GLY A 65 -2.50 -28.95 -4.33
C GLY A 65 -3.73 -28.09 -4.13
N SER A 66 -4.55 -28.43 -3.14
CA SER A 66 -5.64 -27.56 -2.71
C SER A 66 -5.06 -26.32 -2.06
N PRO A 67 -5.51 -25.10 -2.41
CA PRO A 67 -5.14 -23.91 -1.69
C PRO A 67 -5.70 -24.02 -0.27
N HIS A 68 -4.83 -23.92 0.74
CA HIS A 68 -5.26 -24.01 2.13
C HIS A 68 -5.25 -22.62 2.76
N THR A 69 -6.30 -22.29 3.51
CA THR A 69 -6.37 -21.08 4.34
C THR A 69 -5.19 -20.94 5.30
N GLU A 70 -4.62 -22.06 5.73
CA GLU A 70 -3.40 -22.11 6.54
C GLU A 70 -2.20 -21.39 5.88
N VAL A 71 -2.08 -21.43 4.56
CA VAL A 71 -1.01 -20.73 3.82
C VAL A 71 -1.14 -19.22 3.98
N ILE A 72 -2.37 -18.71 3.99
CA ILE A 72 -2.66 -17.28 4.21
C ILE A 72 -2.20 -16.85 5.59
N GLU A 73 -2.58 -17.62 6.62
CA GLU A 73 -2.23 -17.30 8.01
C GLU A 73 -0.72 -17.33 8.24
N VAL A 74 -0.05 -18.38 7.75
CA VAL A 74 1.40 -18.52 7.85
C VAL A 74 2.11 -17.37 7.13
N GLY A 75 1.67 -17.02 5.91
CA GLY A 75 2.23 -15.91 5.14
C GLY A 75 2.07 -14.58 5.84
N MET A 76 0.86 -14.27 6.32
CA MET A 76 0.57 -13.04 7.07
C MET A 76 1.39 -12.96 8.37
N ARG A 77 1.44 -14.06 9.15
CA ARG A 77 2.23 -14.13 10.39
C ARG A 77 3.71 -13.85 10.13
N ARG A 78 4.27 -14.40 9.05
CA ARG A 78 5.67 -14.15 8.65
C ARG A 78 5.92 -12.67 8.35
N ASN A 79 5.03 -12.02 7.60
CA ASN A 79 5.15 -10.59 7.30
C ASN A 79 5.05 -9.73 8.57
N VAL A 80 4.16 -10.08 9.51
CA VAL A 80 4.08 -9.42 10.82
C VAL A 80 5.39 -9.55 11.58
N ILE A 81 5.97 -10.76 11.64
CA ILE A 81 7.24 -11.00 12.32
C ILE A 81 8.37 -10.15 11.72
N VAL A 82 8.49 -10.10 10.39
CA VAL A 82 9.51 -9.26 9.72
C VAL A 82 9.33 -7.79 10.09
N VAL A 83 8.11 -7.28 10.01
CA VAL A 83 7.82 -5.87 10.33
C VAL A 83 8.14 -5.54 11.78
N VAL A 84 7.76 -6.42 12.72
CA VAL A 84 8.06 -6.24 14.15
C VAL A 84 9.57 -6.24 14.41
N ILE A 85 10.32 -7.20 13.83
CA ILE A 85 11.78 -7.26 13.98
C ILE A 85 12.42 -5.98 13.43
N VAL A 86 12.04 -5.56 12.21
CA VAL A 86 12.59 -4.35 11.58
C VAL A 86 12.28 -3.09 12.40
N ALA A 87 11.06 -2.98 12.92
CA ALA A 87 10.65 -1.87 13.77
C ALA A 87 11.43 -1.83 15.08
N LEU A 88 11.62 -2.98 15.73
CA LEU A 88 12.39 -3.08 16.98
C LEU A 88 13.88 -2.77 16.74
N VAL A 89 14.49 -3.33 15.69
CA VAL A 89 15.90 -3.04 15.35
C VAL A 89 16.08 -1.54 15.10
N SER A 90 15.17 -0.91 14.36
CA SER A 90 15.20 0.54 14.13
C SER A 90 15.04 1.32 15.44
N ALA A 91 14.08 0.92 16.28
CA ALA A 91 13.80 1.57 17.55
C ALA A 91 15.03 1.55 18.50
N PHE A 92 15.67 0.39 18.63
CA PHE A 92 16.89 0.25 19.44
C PHE A 92 18.09 1.01 18.84
N ALA A 93 18.19 1.08 17.50
CA ALA A 93 19.22 1.91 16.84
C ALA A 93 19.01 3.40 17.12
N PHE A 94 17.76 3.89 17.05
CA PHE A 94 17.44 5.29 17.42
C PHE A 94 17.64 5.56 18.90
N ALA A 95 17.32 4.60 19.77
CA ALA A 95 17.59 4.71 21.20
C ALA A 95 19.10 4.83 21.48
N ALA A 96 19.91 3.99 20.83
CA ALA A 96 21.37 4.07 20.94
C ALA A 96 21.91 5.41 20.43
N LEU A 97 21.42 5.87 19.28
CA LEU A 97 21.77 7.17 18.73
C LEU A 97 21.47 8.30 19.72
N PHE A 98 20.25 8.30 20.29
CA PHE A 98 19.85 9.28 21.31
C PHE A 98 20.78 9.28 22.52
N LEU A 99 21.07 8.09 23.08
CA LEU A 99 21.91 7.97 24.28
C LEU A 99 23.36 8.39 24.03
N ILE A 100 23.93 8.03 22.87
CA ILE A 100 25.30 8.40 22.49
C ILE A 100 25.38 9.90 22.23
N TRP A 101 24.47 10.44 21.43
CA TRP A 101 24.50 11.84 21.01
C TRP A 101 24.28 12.83 22.16
N ASN A 102 23.41 12.46 23.10
CA ASN A 102 23.12 13.31 24.25
C ASN A 102 24.05 13.01 25.47
N GLU A 103 25.11 12.23 25.28
CA GLU A 103 26.11 11.90 26.31
C GLU A 103 25.49 11.29 27.60
N VAL A 104 24.31 10.69 27.50
CA VAL A 104 23.59 10.10 28.65
C VAL A 104 24.26 8.82 29.16
N GLY A 105 25.15 8.25 28.33
CA GLY A 105 25.83 6.98 28.58
C GLY A 105 24.96 5.74 28.27
N LEU A 106 25.61 4.76 27.64
CA LEU A 106 24.96 3.49 27.29
C LEU A 106 24.87 2.60 28.54
N SER A 107 23.65 2.20 28.87
CA SER A 107 23.39 1.10 29.78
C SER A 107 22.25 0.22 29.24
N VAL A 108 22.25 -1.06 29.58
CA VAL A 108 21.21 -2.00 29.12
C VAL A 108 19.82 -1.50 29.51
N TRP A 109 19.66 -0.97 30.70
CA TRP A 109 18.40 -0.44 31.21
C TRP A 109 17.94 0.78 30.38
N ARG A 110 18.81 1.74 30.17
CA ARG A 110 18.49 2.95 29.37
C ARG A 110 18.18 2.59 27.92
N LEU A 111 19.01 1.74 27.32
CA LEU A 111 18.79 1.27 25.95
C LEU A 111 17.44 0.55 25.81
N SER A 112 17.08 -0.30 26.77
CA SER A 112 15.79 -1.00 26.76
C SER A 112 14.63 -0.02 26.92
N THR A 113 14.71 0.92 27.86
CA THR A 113 13.65 1.92 28.09
C THR A 113 13.42 2.79 26.84
N PHE A 114 14.49 3.36 26.27
CA PHE A 114 14.38 4.18 25.08
C PHE A 114 14.06 3.35 23.82
N GLY A 115 14.55 2.10 23.72
CA GLY A 115 14.19 1.18 22.64
C GLY A 115 12.70 0.86 22.64
N ILE A 116 12.11 0.59 23.80
CA ILE A 116 10.66 0.45 23.92
C ILE A 116 9.98 1.77 23.55
N LEU A 117 10.46 2.90 24.03
CA LEU A 117 9.90 4.21 23.73
C LEU A 117 9.81 4.49 22.22
N TYR A 118 10.84 4.15 21.44
CA TYR A 118 10.85 4.33 19.99
C TYR A 118 10.11 3.23 19.20
N SER A 119 9.59 2.16 19.87
CA SER A 119 9.03 0.99 19.17
C SER A 119 7.56 1.11 18.74
N TRP A 120 6.85 2.16 19.12
CA TRP A 120 5.44 2.35 18.78
C TRP A 120 5.10 2.31 17.27
N PRO A 121 5.99 2.65 16.33
CA PRO A 121 5.72 2.48 14.91
C PRO A 121 5.44 1.04 14.49
N ALA A 122 5.88 0.04 15.28
CA ALA A 122 5.59 -1.37 15.05
C ALA A 122 4.07 -1.63 15.01
N VAL A 123 3.29 -0.96 15.86
CA VAL A 123 1.82 -1.10 15.91
C VAL A 123 1.19 -0.72 14.57
N ILE A 124 1.68 0.36 13.96
CA ILE A 124 1.18 0.83 12.66
C ILE A 124 1.63 -0.12 11.54
N GLY A 125 2.87 -0.62 11.61
CA GLY A 125 3.38 -1.61 10.66
C GLY A 125 2.56 -2.91 10.69
N VAL A 126 2.24 -3.43 11.87
CA VAL A 126 1.35 -4.59 12.04
C VAL A 126 -0.04 -4.31 11.46
N TRP A 127 -0.59 -3.13 11.70
CA TRP A 127 -1.87 -2.74 11.13
C TRP A 127 -1.87 -2.73 9.59
N ILE A 128 -0.81 -2.21 8.97
CA ILE A 128 -0.67 -2.20 7.51
C ILE A 128 -0.68 -3.64 6.98
N VAL A 129 0.03 -4.56 7.63
CA VAL A 129 0.11 -5.97 7.21
C VAL A 129 -1.21 -6.72 7.39
N THR A 130 -1.86 -6.52 8.53
CA THR A 130 -3.08 -7.28 8.88
C THR A 130 -4.36 -6.69 8.30
N GLY A 131 -4.36 -5.42 7.89
CA GLY A 131 -5.55 -4.73 7.39
C GLY A 131 -6.65 -4.54 8.44
N GLY A 132 -6.30 -4.60 9.73
CA GLY A 132 -7.23 -4.55 10.85
C GLY A 132 -8.07 -3.27 10.94
N ARG A 133 -9.06 -3.27 11.83
CA ARG A 133 -9.93 -2.09 12.04
C ARG A 133 -9.13 -0.95 12.69
N ARG A 134 -9.23 0.27 12.15
CA ARG A 134 -8.55 1.48 12.65
C ARG A 134 -8.70 1.69 14.16
N ARG A 135 -9.85 1.35 14.74
CA ARG A 135 -10.08 1.45 16.20
C ARG A 135 -9.07 0.65 17.02
N TRP A 136 -8.67 -0.53 16.54
CA TRP A 136 -7.68 -1.37 17.24
C TRP A 136 -6.29 -0.74 17.26
N VAL A 137 -5.93 -0.03 16.20
CA VAL A 137 -4.66 0.72 16.15
C VAL A 137 -4.66 1.83 17.19
N VAL A 138 -5.73 2.62 17.21
CA VAL A 138 -5.87 3.73 18.16
C VAL A 138 -5.87 3.21 19.61
N THR A 139 -6.62 2.14 19.90
CA THR A 139 -6.65 1.55 21.25
C THR A 139 -5.31 0.93 21.64
N SER A 140 -4.61 0.25 20.70
CA SER A 140 -3.28 -0.31 20.94
C SER A 140 -2.23 0.76 21.19
N LEU A 141 -2.25 1.85 20.42
CA LEU A 141 -1.37 2.99 20.66
C LEU A 141 -1.68 3.70 22.00
N ALA A 142 -2.95 3.91 22.30
CA ALA A 142 -3.36 4.48 23.59
C ALA A 142 -2.90 3.60 24.75
N GLY A 143 -3.12 2.29 24.67
CA GLY A 143 -2.64 1.33 25.67
C GLY A 143 -1.12 1.34 25.82
N TYR A 144 -0.40 1.41 24.71
CA TYR A 144 1.06 1.53 24.71
C TYR A 144 1.54 2.79 25.46
N PHE A 145 1.00 3.96 25.12
CA PHE A 145 1.40 5.22 25.76
C PHE A 145 1.00 5.27 27.23
N VAL A 146 -0.17 4.72 27.61
CA VAL A 146 -0.58 4.60 29.00
C VAL A 146 0.38 3.69 29.78
N SER A 147 0.75 2.53 29.21
CA SER A 147 1.71 1.61 29.84
C SER A 147 3.08 2.25 30.01
N LEU A 148 3.53 3.01 29.02
CA LEU A 148 4.78 3.76 29.08
C LEU A 148 4.74 4.84 30.17
N PHE A 149 3.64 5.58 30.25
CA PHE A 149 3.43 6.59 31.30
C PHE A 149 3.51 5.96 32.69
N ILE A 150 2.81 4.85 32.91
CA ILE A 150 2.84 4.10 34.18
C ILE A 150 4.27 3.62 34.50
N ALA A 151 4.98 3.06 33.52
CA ALA A 151 6.35 2.57 33.71
C ALA A 151 7.33 3.70 34.12
N VAL A 152 7.23 4.87 33.50
CA VAL A 152 8.05 6.05 33.85
C VAL A 152 7.73 6.55 35.26
N MET A 153 6.44 6.59 35.64
CA MET A 153 6.04 7.01 37.00
C MET A 153 6.51 6.04 38.06
N ILE A 154 6.42 4.73 37.82
CA ILE A 154 6.92 3.69 38.75
C ILE A 154 8.46 3.79 38.90
N ALA A 155 9.16 4.14 37.82
CA ALA A 155 10.62 4.34 37.85
C ALA A 155 11.05 5.65 38.54
N GLY A 156 10.12 6.42 39.11
CA GLY A 156 10.41 7.71 39.76
C GLY A 156 10.72 8.84 38.79
N GLY A 157 10.37 8.69 37.50
CA GLY A 157 10.49 9.73 36.48
C GLY A 157 9.40 10.79 36.63
N SER A 158 9.64 11.99 36.06
CA SER A 158 8.67 13.05 36.06
C SER A 158 7.65 12.85 34.93
N TRP A 159 6.40 13.29 35.17
CA TRP A 159 5.28 13.11 34.22
C TRP A 159 5.44 13.91 32.92
N ASP A 160 6.24 14.95 32.91
CA ASP A 160 6.50 15.82 31.77
C ASP A 160 7.22 15.09 30.63
N VAL A 161 8.10 14.14 30.93
CA VAL A 161 8.83 13.36 29.91
C VAL A 161 7.88 12.54 29.03
N PRO A 162 7.03 11.61 29.57
CA PRO A 162 6.09 10.88 28.73
C PRO A 162 5.02 11.76 28.11
N ALA A 163 4.64 12.86 28.75
CA ALA A 163 3.69 13.81 28.17
C ALA A 163 4.27 14.52 26.94
N GLN A 164 5.51 14.97 27.00
CA GLN A 164 6.22 15.56 25.85
C GLN A 164 6.35 14.55 24.72
N LEU A 165 6.82 13.34 25.00
CA LEU A 165 6.97 12.29 23.98
C LEU A 165 5.64 11.96 23.31
N PHE A 166 4.55 11.85 24.06
CA PHE A 166 3.21 11.66 23.52
C PHE A 166 2.81 12.81 22.62
N LEU A 167 3.00 14.04 23.06
CA LEU A 167 2.63 15.23 22.29
C LEU A 167 3.39 15.31 20.96
N PHE A 168 4.71 15.05 20.98
CA PHE A 168 5.54 15.09 19.78
C PHE A 168 5.26 13.96 18.80
N SER A 169 4.97 12.74 19.30
CA SER A 169 4.59 11.60 18.46
C SER A 169 3.16 11.70 17.93
N LEU A 170 2.31 12.54 18.53
CA LEU A 170 0.88 12.64 18.19
C LEU A 170 0.68 13.13 16.76
N VAL A 171 1.39 14.19 16.34
CA VAL A 171 1.21 14.78 15.01
C VAL A 171 1.64 13.83 13.88
N PRO A 172 2.85 13.26 13.88
CA PRO A 172 3.25 12.33 12.83
C PRO A 172 2.37 11.06 12.82
N THR A 173 1.96 10.56 14.01
CA THR A 173 1.05 9.42 14.13
C THR A 173 -0.33 9.73 13.56
N ALA A 174 -0.91 10.86 13.94
CA ALA A 174 -2.22 11.28 13.44
C ALA A 174 -2.19 11.53 11.93
N ALA A 175 -1.13 12.17 11.44
CA ALA A 175 -0.90 12.39 10.02
C ALA A 175 -0.85 11.03 9.28
N ILE A 176 -0.01 10.09 9.69
CA ILE A 176 0.08 8.76 9.06
C ILE A 176 -1.27 8.05 9.10
N ILE A 177 -1.94 7.97 10.24
CA ILE A 177 -3.27 7.34 10.35
C ILE A 177 -4.29 8.01 9.41
N GLY A 178 -4.21 9.33 9.25
CA GLY A 178 -5.03 10.10 8.32
C GLY A 178 -4.72 9.76 6.85
N PHE A 179 -3.44 9.74 6.49
CA PHE A 179 -2.98 9.46 5.13
C PHE A 179 -3.07 7.97 4.75
N LEU A 180 -3.12 7.06 5.72
CA LEU A 180 -3.45 5.64 5.51
C LEU A 180 -4.97 5.39 5.38
N SER A 181 -5.79 6.44 5.38
CA SER A 181 -7.21 6.31 5.07
C SER A 181 -7.39 5.76 3.64
N ARG A 182 -8.51 5.06 3.40
CA ARG A 182 -8.79 4.44 2.10
C ARG A 182 -8.60 5.38 0.91
N ARG A 183 -8.95 6.65 1.09
CA ARG A 183 -8.86 7.67 0.04
C ARG A 183 -7.44 7.97 -0.43
N PHE A 184 -6.43 7.79 0.44
CA PHE A 184 -5.03 8.13 0.19
C PHE A 184 -4.07 6.97 0.37
N ARG A 185 -4.57 5.77 0.66
CA ARG A 185 -3.81 4.62 1.16
C ARG A 185 -2.53 4.32 0.36
N GLY A 186 -2.63 4.30 -0.97
CA GLY A 186 -1.45 4.01 -1.82
C GLY A 186 -0.48 5.19 -1.94
N VAL A 187 -0.97 6.41 -1.80
CA VAL A 187 -0.26 7.64 -2.18
C VAL A 187 0.08 8.52 -0.98
N GLY A 188 -0.82 8.54 0.01
CA GLY A 188 -0.73 9.53 1.10
C GLY A 188 0.54 9.41 1.92
N ALA A 189 0.95 8.21 2.31
CA ALA A 189 2.16 7.97 3.08
C ALA A 189 3.43 8.34 2.28
N LEU A 190 3.45 8.07 0.97
CA LEU A 190 4.56 8.43 0.09
C LEU A 190 4.68 9.95 -0.08
N VAL A 191 3.55 10.65 -0.30
CA VAL A 191 3.56 12.12 -0.40
C VAL A 191 3.97 12.76 0.91
N LEU A 192 3.44 12.28 2.05
CA LEU A 192 3.83 12.79 3.37
C LEU A 192 5.32 12.58 3.63
N GLY A 193 5.85 11.37 3.39
CA GLY A 193 7.27 11.06 3.55
C GLY A 193 8.15 11.93 2.65
N THR A 194 7.74 12.13 1.39
CA THR A 194 8.46 13.01 0.45
C THR A 194 8.47 14.48 0.93
N MET A 195 7.34 14.98 1.46
CA MET A 195 7.26 16.35 2.00
C MET A 195 8.11 16.50 3.27
N MET A 196 8.12 15.51 4.15
CA MET A 196 9.00 15.53 5.33
C MET A 196 10.47 15.54 4.93
N LEU A 197 10.86 14.69 3.97
CA LEU A 197 12.24 14.70 3.45
C LEU A 197 12.59 16.01 2.77
N ALA A 198 11.67 16.62 2.01
CA ALA A 198 11.92 17.89 1.35
C ALA A 198 12.14 19.02 2.36
N LEU A 199 11.34 19.08 3.42
CA LEU A 199 11.50 20.05 4.49
C LEU A 199 12.80 19.81 5.29
N ALA A 200 13.10 18.57 5.63
CA ALA A 200 14.33 18.22 6.32
C ALA A 200 15.57 18.49 5.48
N GLY A 201 15.53 18.17 4.19
CA GLY A 201 16.61 18.49 3.25
C GLY A 201 16.78 19.99 3.04
N SER A 202 15.69 20.75 3.06
CA SER A 202 15.73 22.22 3.05
C SER A 202 16.47 22.78 4.26
N GLN A 203 16.20 22.28 5.45
CA GLN A 203 16.91 22.69 6.66
C GLN A 203 18.38 22.28 6.61
N ALA A 204 18.67 21.02 6.23
CA ALA A 204 20.06 20.55 6.08
C ALA A 204 20.84 21.40 5.07
N PHE A 205 20.23 21.78 3.95
CA PHE A 205 20.83 22.68 2.96
C PHE A 205 21.13 24.04 3.57
N ALA A 206 20.18 24.63 4.29
CA ALA A 206 20.39 25.93 4.96
C ALA A 206 21.53 25.87 5.98
N PHE A 207 21.56 24.85 6.85
CA PHE A 207 22.65 24.67 7.80
C PHE A 207 24.02 24.47 7.12
N THR A 208 24.05 23.74 5.99
CA THR A 208 25.30 23.57 5.22
C THR A 208 25.80 24.89 4.67
N VAL A 209 24.91 25.74 4.15
CA VAL A 209 25.28 27.06 3.63
C VAL A 209 25.72 27.97 4.77
N PHE A 210 25.00 28.04 5.90
CA PHE A 210 25.36 28.85 7.04
C PHE A 210 26.64 28.39 7.74
N GLY A 211 26.93 27.10 7.75
CA GLY A 211 28.14 26.54 8.34
C GLY A 211 29.40 26.67 7.49
N ASN A 212 29.29 27.23 6.28
CA ASN A 212 30.41 27.36 5.35
C ASN A 212 30.56 28.81 4.85
N GLU A 213 31.67 29.46 5.24
CA GLU A 213 31.93 30.87 4.90
C GLU A 213 31.91 31.15 3.39
N VAL A 214 32.42 30.25 2.57
CA VAL A 214 32.42 30.40 1.10
C VAL A 214 31.00 30.38 0.54
N LEU A 215 30.19 29.42 1.01
CA LEU A 215 28.81 29.27 0.51
C LEU A 215 27.92 30.43 0.97
N ILE A 216 28.04 30.87 2.23
CA ILE A 216 27.23 32.00 2.73
C ILE A 216 27.60 33.31 2.07
N THR A 217 28.89 33.53 1.79
CA THR A 217 29.35 34.74 1.07
C THR A 217 28.81 34.72 -0.37
N ALA A 218 28.97 33.62 -1.09
CA ALA A 218 28.44 33.48 -2.44
C ALA A 218 26.91 33.65 -2.48
N TRP A 219 26.20 33.15 -1.47
CA TRP A 219 24.75 33.35 -1.34
C TRP A 219 24.39 34.82 -1.13
N ALA A 220 25.11 35.52 -0.24
CA ALA A 220 24.89 36.91 0.03
C ALA A 220 25.18 37.80 -1.20
N GLU A 221 26.29 37.54 -1.92
CA GLU A 221 26.62 38.23 -3.18
C GLU A 221 25.53 38.04 -4.24
N MET A 222 25.08 36.81 -4.44
CA MET A 222 23.98 36.51 -5.39
C MET A 222 22.70 37.27 -5.04
N LEU A 223 22.31 37.30 -3.77
CA LEU A 223 21.11 38.01 -3.32
C LEU A 223 21.28 39.54 -3.45
N THR A 224 22.47 40.07 -3.24
CA THR A 224 22.77 41.50 -3.43
C THR A 224 22.59 41.88 -4.90
N VAL A 225 23.07 41.06 -5.83
CA VAL A 225 22.87 41.26 -7.27
C VAL A 225 21.37 41.23 -7.63
N LEU A 226 20.57 40.44 -6.93
CA LEU A 226 19.10 40.37 -7.12
C LEU A 226 18.34 41.48 -6.37
N GLY A 227 19.04 42.39 -5.67
CA GLY A 227 18.45 43.49 -4.90
C GLY A 227 17.80 43.07 -3.60
N VAL A 228 18.06 41.85 -3.10
CA VAL A 228 17.52 41.34 -1.83
C VAL A 228 18.44 41.75 -0.69
N THR A 229 18.01 42.74 0.08
CA THR A 229 18.77 43.28 1.24
C THR A 229 18.18 42.88 2.60
N ASN A 230 16.98 42.29 2.61
CA ASN A 230 16.30 41.87 3.82
C ASN A 230 16.74 40.47 4.24
N GLY A 231 17.33 40.32 5.42
CA GLY A 231 17.83 39.02 5.93
C GLY A 231 16.76 37.93 6.08
N MET A 232 15.50 38.30 6.42
CA MET A 232 14.40 37.36 6.48
C MET A 232 14.06 36.79 5.09
N VAL A 233 14.03 37.67 4.09
CA VAL A 233 13.79 37.27 2.69
C VAL A 233 14.94 36.39 2.20
N ALA A 234 16.17 36.73 2.54
CA ALA A 234 17.35 35.93 2.22
C ALA A 234 17.30 34.52 2.80
N TRP A 235 16.87 34.41 4.05
CA TRP A 235 16.69 33.13 4.74
C TRP A 235 15.54 32.30 4.14
N LEU A 236 14.39 32.92 3.88
CA LEU A 236 13.26 32.25 3.23
C LEU A 236 13.62 31.78 1.82
N ALA A 237 14.39 32.56 1.07
CA ALA A 237 14.87 32.17 -0.25
C ALA A 237 15.78 30.92 -0.17
N LEU A 238 16.69 30.90 0.82
CA LEU A 238 17.57 29.74 1.04
C LEU A 238 16.79 28.47 1.37
N ILE A 239 15.85 28.54 2.30
CA ILE A 239 14.93 27.45 2.63
C ILE A 239 14.12 27.01 1.40
N GLY A 240 13.62 27.98 0.61
CA GLY A 240 12.85 27.70 -0.61
C GLY A 240 13.67 26.95 -1.66
N VAL A 241 14.91 27.37 -1.90
CA VAL A 241 15.82 26.68 -2.83
C VAL A 241 16.12 25.26 -2.35
N GLY A 242 16.47 25.09 -1.08
CA GLY A 242 16.70 23.76 -0.48
C GLY A 242 15.48 22.85 -0.59
N PHE A 243 14.27 23.41 -0.39
CA PHE A 243 13.02 22.67 -0.52
C PHE A 243 12.79 22.21 -1.97
N ILE A 244 12.97 23.10 -2.94
CA ILE A 244 12.79 22.76 -4.37
C ILE A 244 13.79 21.69 -4.79
N LEU A 245 15.07 21.82 -4.42
CA LEU A 245 16.09 20.82 -4.75
C LEU A 245 15.76 19.46 -4.14
N SER A 246 15.37 19.42 -2.89
CA SER A 246 14.99 18.19 -2.20
C SER A 246 13.72 17.57 -2.79
N LEU A 247 12.76 18.38 -3.20
CA LEU A 247 11.55 17.90 -3.88
C LEU A 247 11.86 17.30 -5.26
N LEU A 248 12.76 17.93 -6.03
CA LEU A 248 13.22 17.40 -7.32
C LEU A 248 13.91 16.04 -7.14
N LEU A 249 14.77 15.91 -6.13
CA LEU A 249 15.37 14.62 -5.76
C LEU A 249 14.31 13.58 -5.39
N GLY A 250 13.28 13.98 -4.65
CA GLY A 250 12.12 13.14 -4.33
C GLY A 250 11.37 12.64 -5.57
N VAL A 251 11.18 13.50 -6.58
CA VAL A 251 10.57 13.11 -7.87
C VAL A 251 11.45 12.12 -8.63
N VAL A 252 12.75 12.33 -8.66
CA VAL A 252 13.70 11.38 -9.28
C VAL A 252 13.65 10.04 -8.55
N ALA A 253 13.71 10.05 -7.20
CA ALA A 253 13.60 8.84 -6.39
C ALA A 253 12.28 8.08 -6.67
N THR A 254 11.15 8.79 -6.78
CA THR A 254 9.85 8.18 -7.11
C THR A 254 9.87 7.49 -8.47
N ARG A 255 10.52 8.08 -9.49
CA ARG A 255 10.69 7.46 -10.81
C ARG A 255 11.56 6.21 -10.78
N LEU A 256 12.63 6.23 -10.00
CA LEU A 256 13.49 5.07 -9.78
C LEU A 256 12.75 3.95 -9.05
N LEU A 257 11.98 4.30 -8.02
CA LEU A 257 11.10 3.35 -7.32
C LEU A 257 10.08 2.73 -8.27
N ALA A 258 9.48 3.49 -9.19
CA ALA A 258 8.56 2.97 -10.20
C ALA A 258 9.23 1.91 -11.10
N GLY A 259 10.46 2.18 -11.55
CA GLY A 259 11.24 1.22 -12.34
C GLY A 259 11.58 -0.06 -11.56
N TRP A 260 11.84 0.08 -10.25
CA TRP A 260 12.15 -1.07 -9.39
C TRP A 260 10.91 -1.88 -9.03
N TYR A 261 9.76 -1.22 -8.82
CA TYR A 261 8.47 -1.86 -8.61
C TYR A 261 8.09 -2.77 -9.80
N VAL A 262 8.20 -2.26 -11.03
CA VAL A 262 7.91 -3.05 -12.25
C VAL A 262 8.79 -4.31 -12.33
N ARG A 263 10.01 -4.28 -11.79
CA ARG A 263 10.94 -5.42 -11.77
C ARG A 263 10.74 -6.37 -10.56
N PHE A 264 9.60 -6.32 -9.86
CA PHE A 264 9.33 -7.09 -8.64
C PHE A 264 10.38 -6.89 -7.53
N GLY A 265 10.93 -5.70 -7.44
CA GLY A 265 11.88 -5.33 -6.40
C GLY A 265 11.22 -5.23 -5.01
N PHE A 266 9.96 -4.83 -4.96
CA PHE A 266 9.15 -4.71 -3.75
C PHE A 266 7.65 -4.70 -4.10
N SER A 267 6.81 -5.03 -3.11
CA SER A 267 5.34 -4.99 -3.21
C SER A 267 4.76 -3.60 -2.87
N ASP A 268 3.48 -3.40 -3.20
CA ASP A 268 2.67 -2.27 -2.74
C ASP A 268 2.69 -2.13 -1.20
N GLN A 269 2.56 -3.24 -0.49
CA GLN A 269 2.64 -3.26 0.97
C GLN A 269 4.02 -2.84 1.49
N MET A 270 5.10 -3.30 0.85
CA MET A 270 6.46 -2.88 1.20
C MET A 270 6.68 -1.38 0.94
N LEU A 271 6.13 -0.84 -0.17
CA LEU A 271 6.18 0.60 -0.44
C LEU A 271 5.45 1.39 0.64
N LEU A 272 4.26 0.94 1.02
CA LEU A 272 3.45 1.59 2.05
C LEU A 272 4.15 1.56 3.42
N LEU A 273 4.71 0.40 3.80
CA LEU A 273 5.51 0.25 5.01
C LEU A 273 6.76 1.14 4.96
N GLY A 274 7.52 1.09 3.86
CA GLY A 274 8.72 1.89 3.68
C GLY A 274 8.43 3.39 3.78
N SER A 275 7.38 3.87 3.12
CA SER A 275 6.97 5.27 3.20
C SER A 275 6.54 5.68 4.61
N THR A 276 5.84 4.81 5.33
CA THR A 276 5.40 5.03 6.71
C THR A 276 6.60 5.06 7.67
N PHE A 277 7.50 4.10 7.56
CA PHE A 277 8.72 4.07 8.36
C PHE A 277 9.68 5.24 8.04
N LEU A 278 9.67 5.76 6.82
CA LEU A 278 10.41 6.96 6.46
C LEU A 278 9.93 8.18 7.24
N VAL A 279 8.61 8.37 7.36
CA VAL A 279 8.04 9.46 8.18
C VAL A 279 8.53 9.35 9.63
N PHE A 280 8.50 8.13 10.20
CA PHE A 280 8.97 7.91 11.57
C PHE A 280 10.48 8.06 11.70
N ALA A 281 11.25 7.66 10.69
CA ALA A 281 12.70 7.83 10.72
C ALA A 281 13.08 9.32 10.74
N VAL A 282 12.39 10.16 9.97
CA VAL A 282 12.60 11.62 9.99
C VAL A 282 12.20 12.20 11.36
N ASP A 283 11.06 11.80 11.90
CA ASP A 283 10.58 12.24 13.21
C ASP A 283 11.53 11.82 14.35
N GLN A 284 11.91 10.55 14.39
CA GLN A 284 12.82 10.01 15.41
C GLN A 284 14.25 10.56 15.28
N SER A 285 14.72 10.84 14.05
CA SER A 285 16.01 11.53 13.84
C SER A 285 16.00 12.92 14.45
N GLY A 286 14.93 13.68 14.25
CA GLY A 286 14.77 14.99 14.85
C GLY A 286 14.70 14.92 16.37
N SER A 287 13.98 13.95 16.92
CA SER A 287 13.85 13.75 18.37
C SER A 287 15.16 13.28 19.03
N ALA A 288 15.98 12.49 18.32
CA ALA A 288 17.28 12.05 18.82
C ALA A 288 18.34 13.14 18.77
N SER A 289 18.16 14.18 17.96
CA SER A 289 19.09 15.27 17.73
C SER A 289 18.72 16.48 18.58
N THR A 290 19.02 16.47 19.87
CA THR A 290 18.64 17.56 20.79
C THR A 290 19.62 18.76 20.77
N THR A 291 20.75 18.66 20.05
CA THR A 291 21.77 19.71 19.96
C THR A 291 21.91 20.25 18.53
N GLU A 292 22.36 21.50 18.39
CA GLU A 292 22.62 22.13 17.10
C GLU A 292 23.57 21.27 16.25
N GLY A 293 23.20 21.01 14.98
CA GLY A 293 24.01 20.17 14.09
C GLY A 293 23.85 18.65 14.29
N GLY A 294 22.81 18.20 15.02
CA GLY A 294 22.55 16.80 15.28
C GLY A 294 22.53 15.90 14.04
N PRO A 295 22.77 14.57 14.23
CA PRO A 295 23.05 13.63 13.16
C PRO A 295 21.80 13.22 12.37
N PHE A 296 21.05 14.17 11.84
CA PHE A 296 19.86 13.91 11.04
C PHE A 296 20.15 12.88 9.93
N GLY A 297 21.31 12.98 9.27
CA GLY A 297 21.76 12.03 8.27
C GLY A 297 21.94 10.60 8.79
N ILE A 298 22.30 10.44 10.08
CA ILE A 298 22.45 9.09 10.69
C ILE A 298 21.09 8.40 10.79
N GLY A 299 20.02 9.13 11.07
CA GLY A 299 18.66 8.57 11.08
C GLY A 299 18.25 8.02 9.72
N LEU A 300 18.62 8.65 8.62
CA LEU A 300 18.41 8.10 7.28
C LEU A 300 19.28 6.86 7.04
N VAL A 301 20.49 6.79 7.57
CA VAL A 301 21.33 5.58 7.50
C VAL A 301 20.69 4.44 8.28
N ILE A 302 20.14 4.70 9.48
CA ILE A 302 19.39 3.70 10.26
C ILE A 302 18.19 3.20 9.45
N TYR A 303 17.43 4.09 8.82
CA TYR A 303 16.31 3.73 7.96
C TYR A 303 16.72 2.83 6.78
N LEU A 304 17.79 3.20 6.07
CA LEU A 304 18.31 2.40 4.96
C LEU A 304 18.82 1.03 5.43
N ALA A 305 19.53 0.97 6.57
CA ALA A 305 19.97 -0.28 7.18
C ALA A 305 18.77 -1.17 7.57
N ALA A 306 17.71 -0.59 8.15
CA ALA A 306 16.48 -1.30 8.44
C ALA A 306 15.82 -1.87 7.18
N GLY A 307 15.85 -1.13 6.07
CA GLY A 307 15.40 -1.61 4.76
C GLY A 307 16.22 -2.81 4.25
N VAL A 308 17.54 -2.79 4.44
CA VAL A 308 18.41 -3.93 4.11
C VAL A 308 18.09 -5.14 5.00
N VAL A 309 17.89 -4.93 6.30
CA VAL A 309 17.48 -5.99 7.24
C VAL A 309 16.15 -6.59 6.80
N ALA A 310 15.15 -5.77 6.47
CA ALA A 310 13.87 -6.24 5.96
C ALA A 310 14.04 -7.10 4.69
N TYR A 311 14.83 -6.61 3.74
CA TYR A 311 15.13 -7.34 2.50
C TYR A 311 15.77 -8.70 2.75
N VAL A 312 16.76 -8.77 3.64
CA VAL A 312 17.45 -10.02 4.01
C VAL A 312 16.48 -10.98 4.70
N LEU A 313 15.69 -10.49 5.65
CA LEU A 313 14.70 -11.31 6.36
C LEU A 313 13.66 -11.88 5.39
N TYR A 314 13.11 -11.06 4.50
CA TYR A 314 12.18 -11.54 3.47
C TYR A 314 12.84 -12.62 2.60
N ARG A 315 14.08 -12.45 2.19
CA ARG A 315 14.81 -13.45 1.39
C ARG A 315 15.04 -14.77 2.14
N LEU A 316 15.28 -14.71 3.45
CA LEU A 316 15.55 -15.90 4.27
C LEU A 316 14.27 -16.67 4.62
N ILE A 317 13.18 -15.96 4.88
CA ILE A 317 11.93 -16.56 5.34
C ILE A 317 11.12 -17.16 4.18
N HIS A 318 11.24 -16.63 2.97
CA HIS A 318 10.42 -17.00 1.82
C HIS A 318 11.09 -18.07 0.94
N ARG A 319 11.03 -19.33 1.37
CA ARG A 319 11.65 -20.46 0.64
C ARG A 319 10.70 -21.39 -0.11
N ARG A 320 9.38 -21.28 0.05
CA ARG A 320 8.42 -22.15 -0.67
C ARG A 320 7.31 -21.34 -1.30
N GLN A 321 7.23 -21.42 -2.62
CA GLN A 321 6.04 -21.02 -3.38
C GLN A 321 5.07 -22.21 -3.39
N VAL A 322 3.82 -21.95 -3.07
CA VAL A 322 2.70 -22.84 -3.39
C VAL A 322 2.34 -22.56 -4.85
N ASP A 323 1.93 -23.59 -5.59
CA ASP A 323 1.43 -23.37 -6.94
C ASP A 323 0.27 -22.36 -6.90
N PRO A 324 0.33 -21.26 -7.67
CA PRO A 324 -0.60 -20.15 -7.55
C PRO A 324 -2.00 -20.50 -7.98
N SER A 325 -3.01 -20.00 -7.25
CA SER A 325 -4.41 -20.05 -7.63
C SER A 325 -4.90 -18.63 -7.95
N SER A 326 -5.26 -18.39 -9.21
CA SER A 326 -5.76 -17.08 -9.66
C SER A 326 -7.22 -16.88 -9.28
N LEU A 327 -7.52 -15.71 -8.69
CA LEU A 327 -8.88 -15.29 -8.32
C LEU A 327 -9.33 -14.15 -9.22
N LEU A 328 -10.45 -14.36 -9.93
CA LEU A 328 -11.14 -13.26 -10.61
C LEU A 328 -12.17 -12.62 -9.67
N MET A 329 -12.10 -11.32 -9.49
CA MET A 329 -13.08 -10.56 -8.70
C MET A 329 -13.98 -9.75 -9.62
N LEU A 330 -15.26 -10.12 -9.64
CA LEU A 330 -16.35 -9.41 -10.32
C LEU A 330 -17.25 -8.73 -9.28
N ARG A 331 -17.82 -7.58 -9.63
CA ARG A 331 -18.60 -6.83 -8.66
C ARG A 331 -19.61 -5.87 -9.27
N VAL A 332 -20.70 -5.67 -8.59
CA VAL A 332 -21.61 -4.55 -8.86
C VAL A 332 -20.91 -3.25 -8.46
N PHE A 333 -20.78 -2.33 -9.40
CA PHE A 333 -20.19 -1.01 -9.12
C PHE A 333 -21.03 -0.25 -8.11
N SER A 334 -20.50 -0.09 -6.90
CA SER A 334 -21.18 0.56 -5.79
C SER A 334 -20.25 1.54 -5.07
N SER A 335 -20.78 2.68 -4.68
CA SER A 335 -20.06 3.65 -3.85
C SER A 335 -20.04 3.28 -2.35
N ASP A 336 -20.62 2.16 -1.95
CA ASP A 336 -20.70 1.72 -0.56
C ASP A 336 -19.33 1.23 -0.04
N GLN A 337 -18.77 2.01 0.88
CA GLN A 337 -17.47 1.72 1.48
C GLN A 337 -17.43 0.42 2.30
N THR A 338 -18.56 -0.04 2.84
CA THR A 338 -18.62 -1.26 3.65
C THR A 338 -18.44 -2.48 2.76
N ARG A 339 -19.07 -2.48 1.59
CA ARG A 339 -18.98 -3.55 0.60
C ARG A 339 -17.57 -3.69 0.05
N GLN A 340 -16.92 -2.57 -0.28
CA GLN A 340 -15.53 -2.56 -0.73
C GLN A 340 -14.56 -3.13 0.31
N ARG A 341 -14.84 -2.95 1.62
CA ARG A 341 -13.96 -3.49 2.68
C ARG A 341 -13.83 -5.01 2.63
N LEU A 342 -14.94 -5.71 2.44
CA LEU A 342 -14.91 -7.19 2.37
C LEU A 342 -14.09 -7.65 1.17
N LEU A 343 -14.32 -7.07 0.00
CA LEU A 343 -13.56 -7.41 -1.22
C LEU A 343 -12.08 -7.10 -1.09
N ASP A 344 -11.71 -5.91 -0.56
CA ASP A 344 -10.31 -5.56 -0.30
C ASP A 344 -9.63 -6.55 0.67
N GLN A 345 -10.38 -7.03 1.67
CA GLN A 345 -9.86 -8.00 2.62
C GLN A 345 -9.69 -9.38 1.99
N ILE A 346 -10.65 -9.82 1.18
CA ILE A 346 -10.55 -11.06 0.38
C ILE A 346 -9.32 -10.95 -0.53
N ALA A 347 -9.21 -9.89 -1.32
CA ALA A 347 -8.07 -9.66 -2.20
C ALA A 347 -6.74 -9.67 -1.43
N SER A 348 -6.67 -8.92 -0.33
CA SER A 348 -5.45 -8.82 0.49
C SER A 348 -4.99 -10.18 1.06
N ARG A 349 -5.91 -11.06 1.43
CA ARG A 349 -5.60 -12.39 1.94
C ARG A 349 -5.33 -13.40 0.83
N TRP A 350 -6.10 -13.36 -0.26
CA TRP A 350 -5.89 -14.26 -1.40
C TRP A 350 -4.51 -14.13 -2.04
N ARG A 351 -3.92 -12.94 -1.98
CA ARG A 351 -2.56 -12.65 -2.49
C ARG A 351 -1.45 -13.52 -1.88
N TYR A 352 -1.71 -14.29 -0.83
CA TYR A 352 -0.80 -15.32 -0.34
C TYR A 352 -0.96 -16.67 -1.06
N LEU A 353 -2.07 -16.87 -1.79
CA LEU A 353 -2.38 -18.08 -2.55
C LEU A 353 -2.13 -17.91 -4.05
N GLY A 354 -2.40 -16.72 -4.60
CA GLY A 354 -2.27 -16.47 -6.02
C GLY A 354 -2.58 -15.02 -6.41
N PRO A 355 -2.44 -14.69 -7.71
CA PRO A 355 -2.78 -13.38 -8.23
C PRO A 355 -4.29 -13.13 -8.14
N VAL A 356 -4.65 -11.87 -7.94
CA VAL A 356 -6.03 -11.39 -7.98
C VAL A 356 -6.21 -10.60 -9.26
N LEU A 357 -7.15 -11.04 -10.10
CA LEU A 357 -7.49 -10.41 -11.37
C LEU A 357 -8.77 -9.61 -11.19
N MET A 358 -8.81 -8.38 -11.66
CA MET A 358 -10.02 -7.56 -11.60
C MET A 358 -10.07 -6.53 -12.72
N ILE A 359 -11.30 -6.09 -13.02
CA ILE A 359 -11.49 -4.99 -13.94
C ILE A 359 -11.65 -3.70 -13.16
N GLY A 360 -10.84 -2.72 -13.54
CA GLY A 360 -10.88 -1.39 -12.98
C GLY A 360 -12.16 -0.65 -13.38
N GLY A 361 -13.08 -0.51 -12.44
CA GLY A 361 -14.29 0.27 -12.62
C GLY A 361 -14.14 1.74 -12.20
N PRO A 362 -15.10 2.61 -12.58
CA PRO A 362 -15.08 4.03 -12.21
C PRO A 362 -15.06 4.28 -10.70
N ASP A 363 -15.61 3.36 -9.92
CA ASP A 363 -15.66 3.39 -8.45
C ASP A 363 -14.30 3.10 -7.81
N LEU A 364 -13.48 2.20 -8.39
CA LEU A 364 -12.10 1.95 -7.95
C LEU A 364 -11.23 3.17 -8.17
N ALA A 365 -11.22 3.70 -9.38
CA ALA A 365 -10.50 4.92 -9.71
C ALA A 365 -10.85 6.11 -8.81
N VAL A 366 -12.03 6.05 -8.15
CA VAL A 366 -12.51 7.08 -7.23
C VAL A 366 -12.10 6.83 -5.79
N ASN A 367 -12.06 5.58 -5.35
CA ASN A 367 -12.00 5.22 -3.94
C ASN A 367 -10.67 4.59 -3.50
N ASN A 368 -9.91 4.04 -4.43
CA ASN A 368 -8.63 3.41 -4.13
C ASN A 368 -7.63 3.72 -5.26
N VAL A 369 -6.44 4.15 -4.91
CA VAL A 369 -5.34 4.33 -5.86
C VAL A 369 -4.24 3.38 -5.42
N GLU A 370 -3.96 2.40 -6.25
CA GLU A 370 -2.86 1.49 -5.98
C GLU A 370 -1.50 2.18 -6.28
N PRO A 371 -0.43 1.79 -5.59
CA PRO A 371 0.88 2.44 -5.75
C PRO A 371 1.43 2.43 -7.17
N ASP A 372 1.21 1.35 -7.93
CA ASP A 372 1.65 1.19 -9.32
C ASP A 372 0.91 2.12 -10.27
N GLU A 373 -0.41 2.27 -10.10
CA GLU A 373 -1.23 3.21 -10.83
C GLU A 373 -0.76 4.65 -10.60
N PHE A 374 -0.50 4.98 -9.33
CA PHE A 374 0.03 6.29 -8.99
C PHE A 374 1.41 6.54 -9.60
N LEU A 375 2.30 5.56 -9.53
CA LEU A 375 3.63 5.64 -10.13
C LEU A 375 3.53 5.77 -11.67
N ALA A 376 2.60 5.06 -12.31
CA ALA A 376 2.32 5.20 -13.75
C ALA A 376 1.78 6.61 -14.08
N PHE A 377 0.86 7.12 -13.25
CA PHE A 377 0.31 8.47 -13.41
C PHE A 377 1.37 9.56 -13.28
N VAL A 378 2.18 9.54 -12.22
CA VAL A 378 3.26 10.53 -12.00
C VAL A 378 4.32 10.45 -13.10
N SER A 379 4.52 9.26 -13.67
CA SER A 379 5.43 9.03 -14.80
C SER A 379 4.84 9.42 -16.18
N GLY A 380 3.59 9.89 -16.23
CA GLY A 380 2.90 10.25 -17.47
C GLY A 380 2.48 9.05 -18.34
N ARG A 381 2.40 7.85 -17.76
CA ARG A 381 2.13 6.58 -18.46
C ARG A 381 0.73 6.03 -18.21
N THR A 382 -0.21 6.85 -17.75
CA THR A 382 -1.58 6.42 -17.37
C THR A 382 -2.30 5.66 -18.48
N ARG A 383 -2.14 6.08 -19.76
CA ARG A 383 -2.79 5.40 -20.90
C ARG A 383 -2.32 3.95 -21.07
N ARG A 384 -1.11 3.62 -20.60
CA ARG A 384 -0.58 2.25 -20.65
C ARG A 384 -1.23 1.30 -19.64
N LEU A 385 -2.03 1.80 -18.72
CA LEU A 385 -2.82 0.97 -17.81
C LEU A 385 -4.06 0.41 -18.51
N PHE A 386 -4.51 1.06 -19.60
CA PHE A 386 -5.73 0.68 -20.32
C PHE A 386 -5.44 -0.37 -21.40
N VAL A 387 -6.34 -1.34 -21.49
CA VAL A 387 -6.36 -2.34 -22.57
C VAL A 387 -6.79 -1.65 -23.85
N SER A 388 -5.87 -1.54 -24.82
CA SER A 388 -6.12 -0.80 -26.06
C SER A 388 -6.80 -1.64 -27.15
N ASP A 389 -6.44 -2.92 -27.26
CA ASP A 389 -6.89 -3.84 -28.30
C ASP A 389 -6.67 -5.31 -27.87
N SER A 390 -7.03 -6.25 -28.74
CA SER A 390 -6.88 -7.69 -28.50
C SER A 390 -5.42 -8.12 -28.40
N GLU A 391 -4.51 -7.47 -29.13
CA GLU A 391 -3.09 -7.82 -29.12
C GLU A 391 -2.44 -7.36 -27.79
N ASP A 392 -2.73 -6.13 -27.35
CA ASP A 392 -2.32 -5.60 -26.06
C ASP A 392 -2.87 -6.45 -24.90
N LEU A 393 -4.17 -6.86 -24.98
CA LEU A 393 -4.75 -7.77 -24.00
C LEU A 393 -4.00 -9.12 -23.96
N ALA A 394 -3.76 -9.71 -25.13
CA ALA A 394 -3.04 -10.98 -25.24
C ALA A 394 -1.60 -10.87 -24.70
N GLU A 395 -0.91 -9.76 -24.95
CA GLU A 395 0.43 -9.48 -24.43
C GLU A 395 0.42 -9.36 -22.91
N ARG A 396 -0.52 -8.57 -22.35
CA ARG A 396 -0.68 -8.44 -20.90
C ARG A 396 -0.97 -9.76 -20.24
N LEU A 397 -1.86 -10.55 -20.84
CA LEU A 397 -2.21 -11.87 -20.32
C LEU A 397 -1.05 -12.88 -20.46
N ARG A 398 -0.18 -12.76 -21.47
CA ARG A 398 1.06 -13.54 -21.57
C ARG A 398 2.11 -13.07 -20.57
N SER A 399 2.16 -11.78 -20.30
CA SER A 399 3.10 -11.15 -19.37
C SER A 399 2.59 -11.15 -17.92
N LEU A 400 1.39 -11.67 -17.65
CA LEU A 400 0.95 -11.96 -16.28
C LEU A 400 1.98 -12.88 -15.63
N GLU A 401 2.96 -12.27 -15.00
CA GLU A 401 3.97 -13.01 -14.26
C GLU A 401 3.34 -13.55 -12.98
N ILE A 402 3.12 -14.87 -12.95
CA ILE A 402 2.69 -15.59 -11.75
C ILE A 402 3.90 -15.70 -10.80
N ARG A 403 4.40 -14.53 -10.38
CA ARG A 403 5.50 -14.41 -9.44
C ARG A 403 5.06 -13.66 -8.20
N THR A 404 5.58 -14.08 -7.08
CA THR A 404 5.43 -13.31 -5.83
C THR A 404 6.44 -12.17 -5.77
N ASP A 405 6.03 -11.07 -5.17
CA ASP A 405 6.93 -10.03 -4.68
C ASP A 405 7.81 -10.57 -3.52
N ARG A 406 8.70 -9.74 -3.01
CA ARG A 406 9.66 -10.11 -1.94
C ARG A 406 8.99 -10.51 -0.62
N ASP A 407 7.80 -10.02 -0.35
CA ASP A 407 6.99 -10.36 0.83
C ASP A 407 6.13 -11.62 0.62
N ALA A 408 6.39 -12.39 -0.45
CA ALA A 408 5.68 -13.60 -0.89
C ALA A 408 4.18 -13.39 -1.14
N ARG A 409 3.80 -12.18 -1.53
CA ARG A 409 2.44 -11.88 -1.98
C ARG A 409 2.43 -11.77 -3.50
N TYR A 410 1.38 -12.33 -4.10
CA TYR A 410 1.07 -12.09 -5.50
C TYR A 410 0.49 -10.69 -5.69
N ARG A 411 0.53 -10.17 -6.90
CA ARG A 411 -0.02 -8.86 -7.21
C ARG A 411 -1.52 -8.92 -7.44
N VAL A 412 -2.15 -7.76 -7.32
CA VAL A 412 -3.47 -7.50 -7.87
C VAL A 412 -3.25 -6.95 -9.27
N ASP A 413 -3.77 -7.63 -10.28
CA ASP A 413 -3.69 -7.19 -11.67
C ASP A 413 -5.02 -6.55 -12.04
N GLU A 414 -5.03 -5.23 -12.05
CA GLU A 414 -6.19 -4.42 -12.39
C GLU A 414 -6.16 -4.03 -13.87
N PHE A 415 -7.15 -4.49 -14.62
CA PHE A 415 -7.29 -4.20 -16.05
C PHE A 415 -8.21 -3.02 -16.25
N PHE A 416 -7.66 -1.86 -16.54
CA PHE A 416 -8.44 -0.71 -16.97
C PHE A 416 -8.86 -0.90 -18.43
N CYS A 417 -10.16 -0.76 -18.67
CA CYS A 417 -10.74 -0.93 -19.99
C CYS A 417 -11.37 0.36 -20.49
N PHE A 418 -11.33 0.55 -21.80
CA PHE A 418 -12.19 1.51 -22.49
C PHE A 418 -13.63 0.95 -22.56
N ASP A 419 -14.58 1.80 -22.97
CA ASP A 419 -16.01 1.42 -23.05
C ASP A 419 -16.27 0.19 -23.94
N ASP A 420 -15.42 -0.07 -24.90
CA ASP A 420 -15.52 -1.14 -25.89
C ASP A 420 -14.61 -2.36 -25.62
N THR A 421 -13.67 -2.29 -24.66
CA THR A 421 -12.70 -3.36 -24.42
C THR A 421 -12.99 -4.22 -23.17
N TRP A 422 -13.94 -3.84 -22.31
CA TRP A 422 -14.15 -4.51 -21.04
C TRP A 422 -14.76 -5.93 -21.19
N ARG A 423 -15.71 -6.14 -22.12
CA ARG A 423 -16.36 -7.45 -22.30
C ARG A 423 -15.38 -8.55 -22.72
N PRO A 424 -14.59 -8.37 -23.78
CA PRO A 424 -13.57 -9.35 -24.13
C PRO A 424 -12.54 -9.54 -23.03
N THR A 425 -12.19 -8.49 -22.29
CA THR A 425 -11.27 -8.61 -21.15
C THR A 425 -11.86 -9.51 -20.07
N VAL A 426 -13.14 -9.33 -19.64
CA VAL A 426 -13.81 -10.23 -18.67
C VAL A 426 -13.77 -11.68 -19.14
N SER A 427 -14.13 -11.92 -20.42
CA SER A 427 -14.15 -13.27 -20.99
C SER A 427 -12.78 -13.94 -20.93
N GLN A 428 -11.72 -13.21 -21.26
CA GLN A 428 -10.34 -13.70 -21.21
C GLN A 428 -9.83 -13.93 -19.78
N LEU A 429 -10.15 -13.03 -18.85
CA LEU A 429 -9.80 -13.20 -17.44
C LEU A 429 -10.53 -14.39 -16.81
N LEU A 430 -11.81 -14.57 -17.14
CA LEU A 430 -12.59 -15.70 -16.68
C LEU A 430 -11.97 -17.02 -17.12
N ALA A 431 -11.54 -17.12 -18.37
CA ALA A 431 -10.93 -18.33 -18.89
C ALA A 431 -9.63 -18.73 -18.15
N ARG A 432 -8.95 -17.78 -17.52
CA ARG A 432 -7.66 -17.98 -16.82
C ARG A 432 -7.75 -18.06 -15.31
N SER A 433 -8.91 -17.76 -14.74
CA SER A 433 -9.11 -17.78 -13.29
C SER A 433 -9.40 -19.20 -12.79
N ASP A 434 -8.87 -19.52 -11.63
CA ASP A 434 -9.12 -20.81 -10.93
C ASP A 434 -10.35 -20.72 -10.03
N ALA A 435 -10.60 -19.55 -9.44
CA ALA A 435 -11.78 -19.24 -8.67
C ALA A 435 -12.32 -17.87 -9.09
N VAL A 436 -13.62 -17.70 -8.91
CA VAL A 436 -14.31 -16.43 -9.16
C VAL A 436 -15.06 -16.02 -7.91
N VAL A 437 -14.94 -14.78 -7.50
CA VAL A 437 -15.87 -14.16 -6.54
C VAL A 437 -16.66 -13.08 -7.25
N MET A 438 -17.97 -13.12 -7.13
CA MET A 438 -18.84 -12.09 -7.66
C MET A 438 -19.68 -11.46 -6.56
N ASP A 439 -19.52 -10.16 -6.38
CA ASP A 439 -20.30 -9.41 -5.39
C ASP A 439 -21.61 -8.93 -5.98
N LEU A 440 -22.70 -9.57 -5.58
CA LEU A 440 -24.06 -9.27 -6.01
C LEU A 440 -24.85 -8.43 -5.00
N ARG A 441 -24.22 -7.88 -4.00
CA ARG A 441 -24.87 -6.98 -3.05
C ARG A 441 -25.36 -5.72 -3.75
N SER A 442 -26.65 -5.40 -3.68
CA SER A 442 -27.37 -4.39 -4.48
C SER A 442 -27.45 -4.72 -5.98
N PHE A 443 -27.35 -5.97 -6.36
CA PHE A 443 -27.65 -6.40 -7.71
C PHE A 443 -29.14 -6.21 -8.03
N GLY A 444 -29.44 -5.66 -9.20
CA GLY A 444 -30.80 -5.42 -9.69
C GLY A 444 -30.80 -5.04 -11.17
N HIS A 445 -31.98 -4.74 -11.71
CA HIS A 445 -32.21 -4.49 -13.13
C HIS A 445 -31.35 -3.39 -13.76
N ASP A 446 -30.87 -2.42 -12.95
CA ASP A 446 -30.03 -1.33 -13.45
C ASP A 446 -28.56 -1.72 -13.67
N ASN A 447 -28.14 -2.91 -13.18
CA ASN A 447 -26.76 -3.38 -13.22
C ASN A 447 -26.45 -4.21 -14.48
N ARG A 448 -26.62 -3.61 -15.67
CA ARG A 448 -26.44 -4.32 -16.96
C ARG A 448 -25.06 -4.98 -17.12
N GLY A 449 -24.01 -4.38 -16.61
CA GLY A 449 -22.67 -4.96 -16.64
C GLY A 449 -22.59 -6.26 -15.86
N SER A 450 -23.08 -6.24 -14.62
CA SER A 450 -23.08 -7.44 -13.76
C SER A 450 -24.03 -8.52 -14.25
N THR A 451 -25.16 -8.14 -14.92
CA THR A 451 -26.04 -9.08 -15.62
C THR A 451 -25.25 -9.82 -16.71
N HIS A 452 -24.52 -9.10 -17.56
CA HIS A 452 -23.68 -9.68 -18.62
C HIS A 452 -22.59 -10.58 -18.05
N GLU A 453 -21.92 -10.18 -16.95
CA GLU A 453 -20.91 -11.00 -16.27
C GLU A 453 -21.52 -12.30 -15.74
N LEU A 454 -22.73 -12.25 -15.17
CA LEU A 454 -23.46 -13.41 -14.67
C LEU A 454 -23.85 -14.38 -15.80
N GLU A 455 -24.37 -13.85 -16.89
CA GLU A 455 -24.70 -14.61 -18.11
C GLU A 455 -23.44 -15.27 -18.71
N LEU A 456 -22.31 -14.56 -18.69
CA LEU A 456 -21.03 -15.11 -19.13
C LEU A 456 -20.56 -16.26 -18.25
N LEU A 457 -20.68 -16.13 -16.91
CA LEU A 457 -20.35 -17.21 -15.97
C LEU A 457 -21.19 -18.45 -16.24
N ALA A 458 -22.50 -18.29 -16.46
CA ALA A 458 -23.41 -19.37 -16.75
C ALA A 458 -23.11 -20.05 -18.11
N SER A 459 -22.96 -19.22 -19.17
CA SER A 459 -22.73 -19.75 -20.53
C SER A 459 -21.37 -20.45 -20.69
N ARG A 460 -20.37 -20.06 -19.92
CA ARG A 460 -19.03 -20.66 -19.93
C ARG A 460 -18.87 -21.84 -18.95
N GLY A 461 -19.93 -22.22 -18.24
CA GLY A 461 -19.89 -23.32 -17.24
C GLY A 461 -18.96 -23.01 -16.06
N ALA A 462 -18.79 -21.72 -15.72
CA ALA A 462 -17.87 -21.28 -14.67
C ALA A 462 -18.51 -21.23 -13.28
N LEU A 463 -19.81 -21.47 -13.16
CA LEU A 463 -20.55 -21.35 -11.90
C LEU A 463 -20.00 -22.29 -10.81
N GLY A 464 -19.59 -23.51 -11.16
CA GLY A 464 -19.00 -24.45 -10.19
C GLY A 464 -17.69 -24.01 -9.54
N ARG A 465 -17.05 -22.95 -10.03
CA ARG A 465 -15.87 -22.32 -9.44
C ARG A 465 -16.14 -20.87 -8.99
N THR A 466 -17.41 -20.52 -8.83
CA THR A 466 -17.83 -19.15 -8.49
C THR A 466 -18.48 -19.12 -7.12
N VAL A 467 -18.06 -18.14 -6.31
CA VAL A 467 -18.70 -17.77 -5.06
C VAL A 467 -19.47 -16.46 -5.29
N LEU A 468 -20.77 -16.48 -5.05
CA LEU A 468 -21.66 -15.33 -5.15
C LEU A 468 -21.90 -14.75 -3.76
N LEU A 469 -21.49 -13.50 -3.54
CA LEU A 469 -21.74 -12.77 -2.30
C LEU A 469 -23.05 -12.00 -2.42
N MET A 470 -23.99 -12.28 -1.56
CA MET A 470 -25.33 -11.67 -1.57
C MET A 470 -25.66 -11.01 -0.24
N ASP A 471 -26.63 -10.13 -0.25
CA ASP A 471 -27.27 -9.58 0.95
C ASP A 471 -28.79 -9.42 0.74
N GLN A 472 -29.45 -8.78 1.70
CA GLN A 472 -30.91 -8.53 1.62
C GLN A 472 -31.31 -7.62 0.47
N SER A 473 -30.38 -6.85 -0.09
CA SER A 473 -30.63 -5.92 -1.21
C SER A 473 -30.42 -6.55 -2.59
N THR A 474 -29.99 -7.83 -2.66
CA THR A 474 -29.83 -8.59 -3.89
C THR A 474 -31.19 -8.99 -4.44
N ASP A 475 -31.47 -8.67 -5.71
CA ASP A 475 -32.68 -9.11 -6.42
C ASP A 475 -32.55 -10.60 -6.79
N ARG A 476 -33.06 -11.45 -5.89
CA ARG A 476 -33.02 -12.92 -6.05
C ARG A 476 -33.86 -13.39 -7.23
N ALA A 477 -34.99 -12.71 -7.52
CA ALA A 477 -35.86 -13.13 -8.62
C ALA A 477 -35.15 -12.91 -9.97
N LEU A 478 -34.45 -11.79 -10.12
CA LEU A 478 -33.62 -11.52 -11.29
C LEU A 478 -32.47 -12.55 -11.40
N LEU A 479 -31.80 -12.83 -10.28
CA LEU A 479 -30.72 -13.81 -10.21
C LEU A 479 -31.20 -15.20 -10.66
N ASP A 480 -32.33 -15.68 -10.12
CA ASP A 480 -32.94 -16.98 -10.47
C ASP A 480 -33.38 -17.04 -11.94
N SER A 481 -33.79 -15.89 -12.51
CA SER A 481 -34.17 -15.81 -13.92
C SER A 481 -32.98 -15.98 -14.87
N ILE A 482 -31.77 -15.55 -14.44
CA ILE A 482 -30.54 -15.67 -15.22
C ILE A 482 -29.88 -17.04 -15.06
N LEU A 483 -29.82 -17.54 -13.83
CA LEU A 483 -29.16 -18.81 -13.53
C LEU A 483 -30.04 -20.05 -13.73
N GLY A 484 -31.36 -19.85 -13.87
CA GLY A 484 -32.38 -20.93 -13.90
C GLY A 484 -32.84 -21.32 -12.49
N SER A 485 -34.15 -21.62 -12.38
CA SER A 485 -34.77 -22.10 -11.14
C SER A 485 -34.33 -23.55 -10.89
N GLY A 486 -33.36 -23.77 -10.06
CA GLY A 486 -32.79 -25.06 -9.71
C GLY A 486 -31.49 -24.88 -8.94
N ASP A 487 -30.63 -25.84 -8.94
CA ASP A 487 -29.35 -25.88 -8.21
C ASP A 487 -28.34 -24.74 -8.60
N GLN A 488 -28.82 -23.56 -8.98
CA GLN A 488 -28.11 -22.33 -9.40
C GLN A 488 -26.82 -22.62 -10.18
N GLY A 489 -26.80 -23.67 -10.99
CA GLY A 489 -25.70 -24.08 -11.84
C GLY A 489 -24.42 -24.50 -11.09
N GLY A 490 -24.53 -24.81 -9.79
CA GLY A 490 -23.40 -25.24 -8.96
C GLY A 490 -22.59 -24.08 -8.33
N ALA A 491 -23.07 -22.84 -8.38
CA ALA A 491 -22.40 -21.72 -7.72
C ALA A 491 -22.57 -21.81 -6.19
N THR A 492 -21.52 -21.46 -5.45
CA THR A 492 -21.59 -21.35 -3.98
C THR A 492 -22.15 -19.98 -3.59
N LEU A 493 -23.26 -19.97 -2.86
CA LEU A 493 -23.90 -18.76 -2.38
C LEU A 493 -23.52 -18.47 -0.94
N ILE A 494 -23.12 -17.22 -0.68
CA ILE A 494 -22.79 -16.75 0.67
C ILE A 494 -23.60 -15.50 0.97
N GLU A 495 -24.34 -15.52 2.08
CA GLU A 495 -24.88 -14.29 2.65
C GLU A 495 -23.73 -13.52 3.29
N ALA A 496 -23.32 -12.42 2.64
CA ALA A 496 -22.22 -11.59 3.09
C ALA A 496 -22.59 -10.91 4.43
N ARG A 497 -22.38 -11.63 5.49
CA ARG A 497 -22.14 -11.08 6.83
C ARG A 497 -20.67 -10.66 6.84
N ASP A 498 -20.28 -9.70 7.61
CA ASP A 498 -18.86 -9.20 7.70
C ASP A 498 -17.81 -10.32 8.01
N ASP A 499 -18.11 -11.58 7.72
CA ASP A 499 -17.26 -12.73 7.96
C ASP A 499 -16.45 -13.09 6.70
N ILE A 500 -15.20 -12.64 6.71
CA ILE A 500 -14.25 -12.90 5.65
C ILE A 500 -13.79 -14.37 5.60
N ASP A 501 -13.77 -15.06 6.75
CA ASP A 501 -13.20 -16.39 6.85
C ASP A 501 -14.12 -17.41 6.16
N GLU A 502 -15.44 -17.24 6.23
CA GLU A 502 -16.42 -18.02 5.47
C GLU A 502 -16.23 -17.85 3.96
N ALA A 503 -16.08 -16.60 3.49
CA ALA A 503 -15.89 -16.33 2.06
C ALA A 503 -14.55 -16.90 1.54
N LEU A 504 -13.49 -16.81 2.33
CA LEU A 504 -12.18 -17.38 1.96
C LEU A 504 -12.20 -18.90 1.96
N ALA A 505 -12.86 -19.54 2.94
CA ALA A 505 -13.01 -20.99 2.98
C ALA A 505 -13.75 -21.48 1.72
N ALA A 506 -14.90 -20.89 1.39
CA ALA A 506 -15.64 -21.25 0.18
C ALA A 506 -14.83 -21.03 -1.10
N LEU A 507 -14.09 -19.93 -1.21
CA LEU A 507 -13.23 -19.66 -2.36
C LEU A 507 -12.09 -20.68 -2.48
N THR A 508 -11.48 -21.09 -1.37
CA THR A 508 -10.45 -22.14 -1.40
C THR A 508 -11.02 -23.49 -1.78
N ASP A 509 -12.23 -23.81 -1.34
CA ASP A 509 -12.92 -25.07 -1.67
C ASP A 509 -13.28 -25.13 -3.16
N VAL A 510 -13.88 -24.06 -3.73
CA VAL A 510 -14.20 -24.04 -5.16
C VAL A 510 -12.95 -24.06 -6.04
N ALA A 511 -11.86 -23.40 -5.61
CA ALA A 511 -10.59 -23.43 -6.32
C ALA A 511 -9.94 -24.84 -6.32
N ALA A 512 -10.19 -25.63 -5.28
CA ALA A 512 -9.74 -27.02 -5.19
C ALA A 512 -10.53 -27.97 -6.11
N VAL A 513 -11.85 -27.78 -6.20
CA VAL A 513 -12.77 -28.64 -6.96
C VAL A 513 -12.71 -28.36 -8.46
N ALA A 514 -12.47 -27.14 -8.88
CA ALA A 514 -12.53 -26.69 -10.28
C ALA A 514 -11.48 -27.34 -11.23
N ARG A 515 -10.76 -28.39 -10.78
CA ARG A 515 -9.66 -29.01 -11.51
C ARG A 515 -9.79 -30.51 -11.65
N PRO A 516 -10.53 -31.00 -12.67
CA PRO A 516 -10.43 -32.40 -13.04
C PRO A 516 -8.98 -32.66 -13.50
N ILE A 517 -8.35 -33.66 -12.90
CA ILE A 517 -7.07 -34.20 -13.38
C ILE A 517 -7.30 -34.64 -14.83
N PRO A 518 -6.61 -34.09 -15.82
CA PRO A 518 -6.75 -34.60 -17.18
C PRO A 518 -6.26 -36.06 -17.18
N GLU A 519 -7.13 -36.99 -17.56
CA GLU A 519 -6.88 -38.44 -17.63
C GLU A 519 -5.67 -38.81 -18.52
N SER A 520 -5.19 -37.90 -19.36
CA SER A 520 -4.02 -38.11 -20.25
C SER A 520 -2.65 -38.22 -19.57
N ARG A 521 -2.56 -38.17 -18.24
CA ARG A 521 -1.31 -38.40 -17.49
C ARG A 521 -1.24 -39.71 -16.70
N LEU A 522 -2.31 -40.49 -16.67
CA LEU A 522 -2.28 -41.82 -16.05
C LEU A 522 -1.68 -42.91 -16.95
N ASP A 523 -1.46 -42.61 -18.24
CA ASP A 523 -0.97 -43.58 -19.24
C ASP A 523 0.53 -43.45 -19.61
N ARG A 524 1.36 -42.79 -18.76
CA ARG A 524 2.79 -42.81 -18.92
C ARG A 524 3.51 -43.36 -17.69
N SER A 525 3.18 -44.58 -17.36
CA SER A 525 4.03 -45.46 -16.57
C SER A 525 4.20 -46.78 -17.35
N ASP A 526 5.09 -46.73 -18.31
CA ASP A 526 5.85 -47.90 -18.81
C ASP A 526 7.27 -47.45 -19.16
#